data_b776a5b2204780dde0ff22c4cc998010
#
_entry.id   b776a5b2204780dde0ff22c4cc998010
#
_cell.length_a   1.000
_cell.length_b   1.000
_cell.length_c   1.000
_cell.angle_alpha   90.00
_cell.angle_beta   90.00
_cell.angle_gamma   90.00
#
_symmetry.space_group_name_H-M   'P 1'
#
loop_
_entity.id
_entity.type
_entity.pdbx_description
1 polymer ?
#
loop_
_entity_poly.entity_id
_entity_poly.type
_entity_poly.pdbx_seq_one_letter_code
_entity_poly.pdbx_strand_id
1 'polypeptide(L)'
;MTVEATNPVLFIDGPNPFYSQTDEDHFFAWLESIPAVKKVTGRGRGLELIVERPIDKESLRDLIALMTRYDVNRRPLKPLCDEQEDEYFRDGVRYWHSAVYG
;
A
#
# COMPACT_ATOMS: atom_id res chain seq x y z
N MET A 1 26.94 1.09 -4.32
CA MET A 1 26.26 1.08 -4.56
C MET A 1 25.28 1.49 -4.19
N THR A 2 24.84 1.60 -3.93
CA THR A 2 24.07 1.81 -3.68
C THR A 2 22.85 2.10 -3.96
N VAL A 3 22.45 2.04 -4.27
CA VAL A 3 21.46 2.20 -5.05
C VAL A 3 20.21 1.72 -4.63
N GLU A 4 20.19 0.81 -3.86
CA GLU A 4 19.05 0.28 -3.24
C GLU A 4 18.28 1.32 -2.57
N ALA A 5 18.87 2.40 -2.33
CA ALA A 5 18.17 3.50 -1.72
C ALA A 5 17.05 4.01 -2.58
N THR A 6 17.01 3.61 -3.83
CA THR A 6 15.97 4.09 -4.71
C THR A 6 14.65 3.38 -4.52
N ASN A 7 14.63 2.27 -3.79
CA ASN A 7 13.39 1.54 -3.59
C ASN A 7 12.89 1.83 -2.18
N PRO A 8 11.90 2.71 -2.07
CA PRO A 8 11.43 3.08 -0.75
C PRO A 8 10.77 1.93 -0.06
N VAL A 9 10.90 1.93 1.23
CA VAL A 9 10.26 0.96 2.09
C VAL A 9 9.00 1.62 2.62
N LEU A 10 7.88 0.92 2.49
CA LEU A 10 6.62 1.35 3.02
C LEU A 10 6.27 0.43 4.18
N PHE A 11 6.04 1.00 5.34
CA PHE A 11 5.68 0.19 6.50
C PHE A 11 4.18 0.32 6.76
N ILE A 12 3.49 -0.80 6.83
CA ILE A 12 2.06 -0.79 7.14
C ILE A 12 1.79 -1.67 8.35
N ASP A 13 0.74 -1.32 9.09
CA ASP A 13 0.37 -2.05 10.30
C ASP A 13 -0.49 -3.24 9.93
N GLY A 14 -0.31 -3.92 8.93
CA GLY A 14 -1.02 -5.08 8.46
C GLY A 14 -2.36 -5.35 9.09
N PRO A 15 -3.25 -6.11 8.51
CA PRO A 15 -4.52 -6.40 9.17
C PRO A 15 -4.25 -7.15 10.47
N ASN A 16 -5.00 -6.78 11.50
CA ASN A 16 -4.84 -7.44 12.78
C ASN A 16 -6.15 -7.31 13.52
N PRO A 17 -6.88 -8.42 13.66
CA PRO A 17 -6.47 -9.76 13.24
C PRO A 17 -6.95 -10.13 11.85
N PHE A 18 -6.45 -11.24 11.35
CA PHE A 18 -7.11 -11.93 10.25
C PHE A 18 -8.17 -12.84 10.90
N TYR A 19 -9.29 -12.99 10.21
CA TYR A 19 -10.40 -13.74 10.78
C TYR A 19 -10.34 -15.24 10.49
N SER A 20 -9.49 -15.64 9.54
CA SER A 20 -9.28 -17.04 9.23
C SER A 20 -8.00 -17.17 8.42
N GLN A 21 -7.53 -18.39 8.23
CA GLN A 21 -6.37 -18.65 7.38
C GLN A 21 -6.65 -18.23 5.94
N THR A 22 -7.87 -18.49 5.48
CA THR A 22 -8.25 -18.12 4.13
C THR A 22 -8.21 -16.58 3.96
N ASP A 23 -8.65 -15.87 4.97
CA ASP A 23 -8.61 -14.40 4.96
C ASP A 23 -7.18 -13.91 4.83
N GLU A 24 -6.28 -14.50 5.60
CA GLU A 24 -4.87 -14.13 5.55
C GLU A 24 -4.27 -14.46 4.18
N ASP A 25 -4.59 -15.64 3.65
CA ASP A 25 -4.07 -16.07 2.35
C ASP A 25 -4.52 -15.12 1.24
N HIS A 26 -5.77 -14.68 1.29
CA HIS A 26 -6.30 -13.75 0.29
C HIS A 26 -5.60 -12.40 0.37
N PHE A 27 -5.33 -11.94 1.58
CA PHE A 27 -4.64 -10.66 1.76
C PHE A 27 -3.27 -10.70 1.09
N PHE A 28 -2.48 -11.73 1.40
CA PHE A 28 -1.12 -11.82 0.86
C PHE A 28 -1.12 -12.11 -0.63
N ALA A 29 -2.05 -12.92 -1.11
CA ALA A 29 -2.14 -13.18 -2.55
C ALA A 29 -2.44 -11.89 -3.31
N TRP A 30 -3.35 -11.08 -2.81
CA TRP A 30 -3.69 -9.81 -3.44
C TRP A 30 -2.49 -8.86 -3.40
N LEU A 31 -1.89 -8.71 -2.21
CA LEU A 31 -0.75 -7.81 -2.03
C LEU A 31 0.39 -8.17 -2.99
N GLU A 32 0.69 -9.44 -3.08
CA GLU A 32 1.80 -9.90 -3.91
C GLU A 32 1.48 -9.85 -5.40
N SER A 33 0.20 -9.71 -5.75
CA SER A 33 -0.20 -9.60 -7.15
C SER A 33 -0.03 -8.18 -7.69
N ILE A 34 0.18 -7.21 -6.81
CA ILE A 34 0.32 -5.81 -7.25
C ILE A 34 1.72 -5.63 -7.84
N PRO A 35 1.82 -5.27 -9.13
CA PRO A 35 3.12 -5.27 -9.80
C PRO A 35 4.18 -4.38 -9.14
N ALA A 36 3.79 -3.27 -8.55
CA ALA A 36 4.76 -2.36 -7.94
C ALA A 36 5.28 -2.85 -6.60
N VAL A 37 4.62 -3.85 -5.98
CA VAL A 37 5.08 -4.40 -4.70
C VAL A 37 6.12 -5.46 -5.01
N LYS A 38 7.37 -5.19 -4.65
CA LYS A 38 8.49 -6.06 -5.02
C LYS A 38 8.85 -7.06 -3.93
N LYS A 39 8.57 -6.72 -2.68
CA LYS A 39 8.89 -7.61 -1.59
C LYS A 39 8.02 -7.27 -0.39
N VAL A 40 7.62 -8.31 0.35
CA VAL A 40 6.82 -8.17 1.56
C VAL A 40 7.55 -8.91 2.67
N THR A 41 7.82 -8.23 3.78
CA THR A 41 8.53 -8.84 4.90
C THR A 41 7.79 -8.51 6.18
N GLY A 42 7.57 -9.51 7.03
CA GLY A 42 6.95 -9.29 8.32
C GLY A 42 7.90 -8.54 9.26
N ARG A 43 7.36 -7.56 10.00
CA ARG A 43 8.13 -6.80 10.98
C ARG A 43 7.25 -6.54 12.19
N GLY A 44 7.49 -7.28 13.25
CA GLY A 44 6.67 -7.14 14.44
C GLY A 44 5.22 -7.41 14.09
N ARG A 45 4.34 -6.44 14.32
CA ARG A 45 2.94 -6.58 14.00
C ARG A 45 2.58 -6.13 12.61
N GLY A 46 3.53 -5.55 11.90
CA GLY A 46 3.24 -4.96 10.61
C GLY A 46 4.01 -5.61 9.50
N LEU A 47 4.00 -4.96 8.36
CA LEU A 47 4.66 -5.44 7.16
C LEU A 47 5.50 -4.33 6.57
N GLU A 48 6.67 -4.73 6.10
CA GLU A 48 7.56 -3.84 5.38
C GLU A 48 7.44 -4.20 3.91
N LEU A 49 7.08 -3.23 3.09
CA LEU A 49 6.92 -3.44 1.66
C LEU A 49 7.99 -2.69 0.91
N ILE A 50 8.62 -3.35 -0.03
CA ILE A 50 9.49 -2.67 -0.97
C ILE A 50 8.66 -2.40 -2.21
N VAL A 51 8.51 -1.12 -2.53
CA VAL A 51 7.59 -0.67 -3.57
C VAL A 51 8.36 0.11 -4.61
N GLU A 52 8.07 -0.17 -5.87
CA GLU A 52 8.69 0.54 -6.98
C GLU A 52 8.19 1.98 -7.03
N ARG A 53 9.10 2.93 -7.23
CA ARG A 53 8.74 4.35 -7.28
C ARG A 53 9.37 5.01 -8.50
N PRO A 54 8.65 5.91 -9.12
CA PRO A 54 7.27 6.28 -8.81
C PRO A 54 6.36 5.09 -9.08
N ILE A 55 5.35 4.93 -8.26
CA ILE A 55 4.44 3.81 -8.39
C ILE A 55 3.46 4.10 -9.53
N ASP A 56 3.15 3.10 -10.32
CA ASP A 56 2.17 3.29 -11.39
C ASP A 56 0.77 3.43 -10.80
N LYS A 57 -0.06 4.15 -11.51
CA LYS A 57 -1.40 4.51 -11.05
C LYS A 57 -2.24 3.28 -10.70
N GLU A 58 -2.19 2.26 -11.52
CA GLU A 58 -3.01 1.07 -11.30
C GLU A 58 -2.58 0.33 -10.03
N SER A 59 -1.28 0.19 -9.82
CA SER A 59 -0.78 -0.45 -8.61
C SER A 59 -1.16 0.33 -7.37
N LEU A 60 -1.08 1.65 -7.44
CA LEU A 60 -1.43 2.48 -6.29
C LEU A 60 -2.91 2.38 -5.97
N ARG A 61 -3.77 2.38 -6.98
CA ARG A 61 -5.20 2.24 -6.76
C ARG A 61 -5.52 0.88 -6.14
N ASP A 62 -4.84 -0.17 -6.59
CA ASP A 62 -5.02 -1.50 -6.04
C ASP A 62 -4.56 -1.56 -4.59
N LEU A 63 -3.43 -0.93 -4.29
CA LEU A 63 -2.91 -0.91 -2.93
C LEU A 63 -3.85 -0.17 -1.99
N ILE A 64 -4.41 0.95 -2.44
CA ILE A 64 -5.39 1.70 -1.68
C ILE A 64 -6.62 0.83 -1.42
N ALA A 65 -7.10 0.13 -2.43
CA ALA A 65 -8.29 -0.73 -2.31
C ALA A 65 -8.04 -1.86 -1.32
N LEU A 66 -6.88 -2.49 -1.41
CA LEU A 66 -6.51 -3.57 -0.50
C LEU A 66 -6.50 -3.07 0.94
N MET A 67 -5.85 -1.95 1.19
CA MET A 67 -5.73 -1.41 2.53
C MET A 67 -7.08 -0.92 3.06
N THR A 68 -7.97 -0.49 2.18
CA THR A 68 -9.31 -0.10 2.56
C THR A 68 -10.13 -1.34 2.94
N ARG A 69 -10.04 -2.39 2.13
CA ARG A 69 -10.79 -3.62 2.37
C ARG A 69 -10.41 -4.25 3.70
N TYR A 70 -9.14 -4.19 4.06
CA TYR A 70 -8.64 -4.82 5.28
C TYR A 70 -8.47 -3.82 6.44
N ASP A 71 -8.94 -2.60 6.24
CA ASP A 71 -8.94 -1.56 7.27
C ASP A 71 -7.54 -1.27 7.82
N VAL A 72 -6.57 -1.23 6.93
CA VAL A 72 -5.20 -0.90 7.28
C VAL A 72 -5.02 0.61 7.20
N ASN A 73 -4.23 1.18 8.09
CA ASN A 73 -3.96 2.62 8.08
C ASN A 73 -3.38 3.02 6.73
N ARG A 74 -4.02 3.96 6.04
CA ARG A 74 -3.64 4.35 4.69
C ARG A 74 -2.74 5.58 4.64
N ARG A 75 -2.45 6.20 5.77
CA ARG A 75 -1.59 7.40 5.78
C ARG A 75 -0.20 7.17 5.20
N PRO A 76 0.42 6.00 5.36
CA PRO A 76 1.73 5.77 4.74
C PRO A 76 1.75 5.92 3.22
N LEU A 77 0.58 5.89 2.58
CA LEU A 77 0.51 6.03 1.13
C LEU A 77 0.61 7.48 0.65
N LYS A 78 0.59 8.44 1.56
CA LYS A 78 0.60 9.85 1.19
C LYS A 78 1.71 10.22 0.21
N PRO A 79 2.98 9.87 0.47
CA PRO A 79 4.04 10.24 -0.47
C PRO A 79 3.83 9.64 -1.85
N LEU A 80 3.28 8.44 -1.92
CA LEU A 80 3.03 7.79 -3.21
C LEU A 80 1.92 8.51 -3.97
N CYS A 81 0.88 8.93 -3.25
CA CYS A 81 -0.21 9.69 -3.86
C CYS A 81 0.27 11.06 -4.32
N ASP A 82 1.15 11.69 -3.54
CA ASP A 82 1.66 13.01 -3.86
C ASP A 82 2.46 13.00 -5.17
N GLU A 83 3.06 11.87 -5.51
CA GLU A 83 3.85 11.75 -6.73
C GLU A 83 3.02 11.57 -7.99
N GLN A 84 1.72 11.32 -7.83
CA GLN A 84 0.86 11.07 -8.98
C GLN A 84 0.48 12.38 -9.65
N GLU A 85 0.46 12.38 -10.98
CA GLU A 85 0.05 13.56 -11.73
C GLU A 85 -1.42 13.51 -12.12
N ASP A 86 -2.04 12.36 -11.98
CA ASP A 86 -3.43 12.17 -12.35
C ASP A 86 -4.32 12.86 -11.31
N GLU A 87 -5.26 13.66 -11.77
CA GLU A 87 -6.15 14.42 -10.88
C GLU A 87 -7.01 13.53 -10.00
N TYR A 88 -7.19 12.28 -10.37
CA TYR A 88 -7.89 11.33 -9.51
C TYR A 88 -7.32 11.37 -8.08
N PHE A 89 -5.99 11.53 -7.95
CA PHE A 89 -5.35 11.50 -6.65
C PHE A 89 -5.42 12.83 -5.91
N ARG A 90 -6.01 13.86 -6.55
CA ARG A 90 -6.21 15.17 -5.91
C ARG A 90 -7.67 15.41 -5.54
N ASP A 91 -8.55 14.49 -5.93
CA ASP A 91 -9.98 14.68 -5.76
C ASP A 91 -10.39 14.33 -4.33
N GLY A 92 -10.73 15.33 -3.55
CA GLY A 92 -11.04 15.15 -2.13
C GLY A 92 -12.30 14.38 -1.84
N VAL A 93 -13.12 14.10 -2.87
CA VAL A 93 -14.32 13.31 -2.65
C VAL A 93 -14.11 11.81 -2.82
N ARG A 94 -12.90 11.41 -3.18
CA ARG A 94 -12.63 9.98 -3.33
C ARG A 94 -12.71 9.29 -1.97
N TYR A 95 -13.20 8.06 -1.99
CA TYR A 95 -13.49 7.32 -0.76
C TYR A 95 -12.28 7.18 0.18
N TRP A 96 -11.08 7.16 -0.37
CA TRP A 96 -9.85 6.95 0.39
C TRP A 96 -9.13 8.22 0.80
N HIS A 97 -9.55 9.36 0.24
CA HIS A 97 -8.75 10.59 0.35
C HIS A 97 -8.51 11.01 1.79
N SER A 98 -9.54 11.04 2.61
CA SER A 98 -9.35 11.48 3.99
C SER A 98 -8.55 10.48 4.80
N ALA A 99 -8.59 9.20 4.45
CA ALA A 99 -7.79 8.20 5.15
C ALA A 99 -6.30 8.37 4.88
N VAL A 100 -5.95 8.89 3.70
CA VAL A 100 -4.55 9.13 3.34
C VAL A 100 -4.11 10.50 3.84
N TYR A 101 -4.92 11.52 3.60
CA TYR A 101 -4.50 12.90 3.86
C TYR A 101 -5.02 13.47 5.18
N GLY A 102 -5.95 12.82 5.78
CA GLY A 102 -6.49 13.27 7.04
C GLY A 102 -7.57 14.32 6.88
#